data_a6f369dc4c72407020c66c29b5f522f3
#
_entry.id   a6f369dc4c72407020c66c29b5f522f3
#
_cell.length_a   1.000
_cell.length_b   1.000
_cell.length_c   1.000
_cell.angle_alpha   90.00
_cell.angle_beta   90.00
_cell.angle_gamma   90.00
#
_symmetry.space_group_name_H-M   'P 1'
#
loop_
_entity.id
_entity.type
_entity.pdbx_description
1 polymer ?
#
loop_
_entity_poly.entity_id
_entity_poly.type
_entity_poly.pdbx_seq_one_letter_code
_entity_poly.pdbx_strand_id
1 'polypeptide(L)'
;MSINTLLAGPVLRRMQSERITLWLATSQPVQWRLALFPDKHDSQVHEIRGHCRELKVAEHYYIYLIDLPLNMPLPTDTWVGYELSYKHGADGEWINLTQEVPHLLYPGRSTLGFVIHSQVRSILHGSCRKPHYARKEGSSAGDGLVRADQHLLELAATPTEWPALLMMGGDQIYTDDVAGPMLVAIHRVLD
;
A
#
# COMPACT_ATOMS: atom_id res chain seq x y z
N MET A 1 17.36 -18.40 -2.17
CA MET A 1 16.15 -17.71 -2.69
C MET A 1 16.39 -16.23 -2.51
N SER A 2 16.23 -15.44 -3.58
CA SER A 2 16.27 -13.97 -3.45
C SER A 2 14.98 -13.49 -2.77
N ILE A 3 15.11 -12.63 -1.77
CA ILE A 3 13.97 -11.97 -1.13
C ILE A 3 13.52 -10.86 -2.10
N ASN A 4 12.20 -10.73 -2.34
CA ASN A 4 11.66 -9.64 -3.15
C ASN A 4 12.00 -8.29 -2.52
N THR A 5 12.24 -7.27 -3.34
CA THR A 5 12.51 -5.93 -2.83
C THR A 5 11.33 -5.38 -2.03
N LEU A 6 10.11 -5.42 -2.59
CA LEU A 6 8.91 -5.04 -1.85
C LEU A 6 8.46 -6.19 -0.93
N LEU A 7 8.39 -5.93 0.37
CA LEU A 7 7.87 -6.86 1.39
C LEU A 7 6.41 -6.58 1.73
N ALA A 8 6.02 -5.29 1.80
CA ALA A 8 4.65 -4.89 2.11
C ALA A 8 4.34 -3.47 1.60
N GLY A 9 3.07 -3.21 1.29
CA GLY A 9 2.59 -1.93 0.77
C GLY A 9 2.53 -1.87 -0.76
N PRO A 10 2.35 -0.69 -1.34
CA PRO A 10 2.15 0.60 -0.68
C PRO A 10 0.82 0.68 0.09
N VAL A 11 0.87 1.20 1.31
CA VAL A 11 -0.32 1.47 2.11
C VAL A 11 -0.62 2.97 2.07
N LEU A 12 -1.80 3.32 1.57
CA LEU A 12 -2.29 4.70 1.54
C LEU A 12 -2.69 5.11 2.97
N ARG A 13 -1.83 5.90 3.64
CA ARG A 13 -2.05 6.31 5.04
C ARG A 13 -2.90 7.56 5.18
N ARG A 14 -2.63 8.56 4.32
CA ARG A 14 -3.36 9.82 4.28
C ARG A 14 -3.36 10.32 2.85
N MET A 15 -4.54 10.48 2.27
CA MET A 15 -4.75 11.04 0.95
C MET A 15 -5.59 12.30 1.09
N GLN A 16 -4.94 13.45 0.96
CA GLN A 16 -5.55 14.78 1.00
C GLN A 16 -5.15 15.56 -0.25
N SER A 17 -5.93 16.57 -0.62
CA SER A 17 -5.65 17.37 -1.80
C SER A 17 -4.23 17.95 -1.82
N GLU A 18 -3.71 18.34 -0.66
CA GLU A 18 -2.41 19.00 -0.54
C GLU A 18 -1.32 18.12 0.09
N ARG A 19 -1.62 16.84 0.39
CA ARG A 19 -0.66 15.95 1.06
C ARG A 19 -0.96 14.49 0.82
N ILE A 20 0.09 13.74 0.51
CA ILE A 20 0.06 12.29 0.37
C ILE A 20 1.00 11.66 1.38
N THR A 21 0.50 10.65 2.09
CA THR A 21 1.34 9.84 2.99
C THR A 21 1.21 8.37 2.64
N LEU A 22 2.33 7.74 2.29
CA LEU A 22 2.44 6.32 1.95
C LEU A 22 3.35 5.60 2.93
N TRP A 23 3.01 4.37 3.25
CA TRP A 23 3.86 3.47 4.02
C TRP A 23 4.22 2.24 3.19
N LEU A 24 5.50 1.82 3.28
CA LEU A 24 6.04 0.65 2.60
C LEU A 24 7.07 -0.06 3.47
N ALA A 25 7.31 -1.34 3.17
CA ALA A 25 8.43 -2.09 3.70
C ALA A 25 9.19 -2.80 2.56
N THR A 26 10.52 -2.79 2.64
CA THR A 26 11.41 -3.42 1.66
C THR A 26 12.46 -4.28 2.33
N SER A 27 13.04 -5.22 1.57
CA SER A 27 14.14 -6.08 2.01
C SER A 27 15.53 -5.42 1.87
N GLN A 28 15.63 -4.32 1.14
CA GLN A 28 16.86 -3.60 0.86
C GLN A 28 16.61 -2.09 0.91
N PRO A 29 17.65 -1.28 1.19
CA PRO A 29 17.50 0.17 1.14
C PRO A 29 17.30 0.63 -0.31
N VAL A 30 16.32 1.51 -0.51
CA VAL A 30 15.95 2.03 -1.84
C VAL A 30 15.66 3.53 -1.79
N GLN A 31 15.81 4.20 -2.94
CA GLN A 31 15.32 5.55 -3.14
C GLN A 31 13.99 5.49 -3.88
N TRP A 32 13.08 6.40 -3.55
CA TRP A 32 11.72 6.43 -4.10
C TRP A 32 11.49 7.62 -5.02
N ARG A 33 10.64 7.42 -6.03
CA ARG A 33 10.09 8.44 -6.91
C ARG A 33 8.60 8.19 -7.08
N LEU A 34 7.78 9.23 -6.95
CA LEU A 34 6.34 9.20 -7.11
C LEU A 34 5.95 10.03 -8.33
N ALA A 35 5.16 9.48 -9.23
CA ALA A 35 4.47 10.23 -10.28
C ALA A 35 2.96 10.19 -10.00
N LEU A 36 2.30 11.35 -10.08
CA LEU A 36 0.87 11.52 -9.89
C LEU A 36 0.22 11.88 -11.22
N PHE A 37 -0.96 11.34 -11.46
CA PHE A 37 -1.76 11.57 -12.66
C PHE A 37 -3.15 12.06 -12.24
N PRO A 38 -3.29 13.35 -11.88
CA PRO A 38 -4.56 13.94 -11.47
C PRO A 38 -5.55 14.02 -12.64
N ASP A 39 -5.04 14.06 -13.86
CA ASP A 39 -5.78 13.95 -15.12
C ASP A 39 -5.04 12.99 -16.06
N LYS A 40 -5.74 12.44 -17.06
CA LYS A 40 -5.15 11.49 -18.03
C LYS A 40 -4.02 12.09 -18.88
N HIS A 41 -3.92 13.41 -18.93
CA HIS A 41 -2.97 14.16 -19.77
C HIS A 41 -1.89 14.90 -18.97
N ASP A 42 -1.98 14.94 -17.66
CA ASP A 42 -1.02 15.67 -16.82
C ASP A 42 -0.33 14.73 -15.85
N SER A 43 0.99 14.73 -15.87
CA SER A 43 1.81 13.95 -14.95
C SER A 43 2.66 14.86 -14.08
N GLN A 44 2.55 14.73 -12.78
CA GLN A 44 3.37 15.43 -11.79
C GLN A 44 4.38 14.45 -11.21
N VAL A 45 5.64 14.59 -11.58
CA VAL A 45 6.72 13.76 -11.04
C VAL A 45 7.35 14.44 -9.85
N HIS A 46 7.35 13.76 -8.71
CA HIS A 46 7.90 14.23 -7.46
C HIS A 46 9.11 13.38 -7.05
N GLU A 47 10.26 14.04 -6.90
CA GLU A 47 11.37 13.44 -6.16
C GLU A 47 11.08 13.51 -4.67
N ILE A 48 11.13 12.36 -4.00
CA ILE A 48 10.71 12.23 -2.61
C ILE A 48 11.86 12.55 -1.62
N ARG A 49 13.02 13.01 -2.11
CA ARG A 49 14.15 13.39 -1.26
C ARG A 49 13.74 14.46 -0.25
N GLY A 50 13.94 14.17 1.03
CA GLY A 50 13.53 15.05 2.13
C GLY A 50 12.10 14.85 2.63
N HIS A 51 11.28 14.11 1.90
CA HIS A 51 9.90 13.76 2.27
C HIS A 51 9.70 12.27 2.55
N CYS A 52 10.80 11.53 2.64
CA CYS A 52 10.80 10.10 2.95
C CYS A 52 11.64 9.86 4.20
N ARG A 53 11.03 9.21 5.19
CA ARG A 53 11.73 8.69 6.36
C ARG A 53 11.98 7.22 6.15
N GLU A 54 13.24 6.81 6.28
CA GLU A 54 13.67 5.42 6.27
C GLU A 54 13.99 4.99 7.71
N LEU A 55 13.52 3.83 8.09
CA LEU A 55 13.88 3.14 9.32
C LEU A 55 14.42 1.75 8.96
N LYS A 56 15.71 1.53 9.17
CA LYS A 56 16.28 0.20 9.14
C LYS A 56 15.89 -0.53 10.43
N VAL A 57 15.11 -1.60 10.30
CA VAL A 57 14.64 -2.44 11.43
C VAL A 57 15.58 -3.62 11.62
N ALA A 58 16.02 -4.22 10.51
CA ALA A 58 16.92 -5.38 10.49
C ALA A 58 17.77 -5.39 9.21
N GLU A 59 18.60 -6.40 9.00
CA GLU A 59 19.47 -6.46 7.81
C GLU A 59 18.67 -6.46 6.51
N HIS A 60 17.57 -7.19 6.48
CA HIS A 60 16.68 -7.30 5.34
C HIS A 60 15.27 -6.73 5.58
N TYR A 61 15.17 -5.71 6.45
CA TYR A 61 13.88 -5.10 6.74
C TYR A 61 13.99 -3.58 6.95
N TYR A 62 13.46 -2.84 5.99
CA TYR A 62 13.44 -1.37 5.94
C TYR A 62 12.01 -0.89 5.84
N ILE A 63 11.63 0.06 6.67
CA ILE A 63 10.33 0.72 6.65
C ILE A 63 10.49 2.12 6.08
N TYR A 64 9.57 2.50 5.20
CA TYR A 64 9.50 3.83 4.60
C TYR A 64 8.18 4.50 4.93
N LEU A 65 8.28 5.76 5.32
CA LEU A 65 7.15 6.67 5.41
C LEU A 65 7.42 7.85 4.48
N ILE A 66 6.72 7.86 3.36
CA ILE A 66 6.71 8.96 2.41
C ILE A 66 5.61 9.92 2.87
N ASP A 67 5.97 11.19 3.11
CA ASP A 67 5.04 12.21 3.59
C ASP A 67 5.25 13.49 2.77
N LEU A 68 4.58 13.53 1.61
CA LEU A 68 4.79 14.49 0.55
C LEU A 68 3.73 15.60 0.59
N PRO A 69 4.10 16.85 0.92
CA PRO A 69 3.26 18.00 0.64
C PRO A 69 3.24 18.28 -0.86
N LEU A 70 2.10 18.70 -1.37
CA LEU A 70 1.91 19.02 -2.78
C LEU A 70 1.76 20.53 -2.98
N ASN A 71 2.40 21.06 -4.01
CA ASN A 71 2.33 22.49 -4.35
C ASN A 71 1.03 22.85 -5.08
N MET A 72 0.42 21.88 -5.74
CA MET A 72 -0.88 21.99 -6.39
C MET A 72 -1.85 20.99 -5.79
N PRO A 73 -3.07 21.40 -5.41
CA PRO A 73 -4.04 20.51 -4.82
C PRO A 73 -4.53 19.47 -5.84
N LEU A 74 -4.66 18.22 -5.40
CA LEU A 74 -5.27 17.16 -6.17
C LEU A 74 -6.79 17.33 -6.20
N PRO A 75 -7.44 16.89 -7.29
CA PRO A 75 -8.89 16.94 -7.41
C PRO A 75 -9.57 16.00 -6.42
N THR A 76 -10.80 16.34 -6.02
CA THR A 76 -11.68 15.49 -5.22
C THR A 76 -12.69 14.78 -6.11
N ASP A 77 -13.28 13.68 -5.58
CA ASP A 77 -14.35 12.90 -6.21
C ASP A 77 -14.02 12.41 -7.62
N THR A 78 -12.74 12.23 -7.91
CA THR A 78 -12.22 11.66 -9.15
C THR A 78 -11.04 10.75 -8.89
N TRP A 79 -10.76 9.85 -9.83
CA TRP A 79 -9.61 8.97 -9.75
C TRP A 79 -8.31 9.75 -9.96
N VAL A 80 -7.40 9.61 -9.01
CA VAL A 80 -6.02 10.06 -9.13
C VAL A 80 -5.13 8.84 -9.28
N GLY A 81 -4.54 8.67 -10.45
CA GLY A 81 -3.55 7.62 -10.69
C GLY A 81 -2.21 7.98 -10.05
N TYR A 82 -1.43 6.97 -9.69
CA TYR A 82 -0.04 7.18 -9.32
C TYR A 82 0.85 6.01 -9.74
N GLU A 83 2.11 6.31 -9.98
CA GLU A 83 3.19 5.33 -10.15
C GLU A 83 4.24 5.54 -9.10
N LEU A 84 4.67 4.46 -8.48
CA LEU A 84 5.77 4.45 -7.53
C LEU A 84 6.92 3.67 -8.14
N SER A 85 8.09 4.30 -8.21
CA SER A 85 9.32 3.69 -8.68
C SER A 85 10.37 3.74 -7.60
N TYR A 86 11.24 2.75 -7.59
CA TYR A 86 12.38 2.73 -6.70
C TYR A 86 13.67 2.44 -7.46
N LYS A 87 14.80 2.73 -6.83
CA LYS A 87 16.12 2.33 -7.31
C LYS A 87 17.05 1.99 -6.15
N HIS A 88 18.01 1.11 -6.42
CA HIS A 88 19.08 0.76 -5.49
C HIS A 88 20.26 1.73 -5.67
N GLY A 89 20.74 2.29 -4.56
CA GLY A 89 21.89 3.19 -4.57
C GLY A 89 21.67 4.48 -5.39
N ALA A 90 22.73 5.25 -5.58
CA ALA A 90 22.68 6.52 -6.31
C ALA A 90 22.55 6.33 -7.82
N ASP A 91 23.28 5.37 -8.37
CA ASP A 91 23.46 5.15 -9.81
C ASP A 91 22.54 4.06 -10.38
N GLY A 92 21.65 3.47 -9.55
CA GLY A 92 20.70 2.43 -9.97
C GLY A 92 19.65 2.97 -10.95
N GLU A 93 19.14 2.08 -11.80
CA GLU A 93 18.01 2.38 -12.67
C GLU A 93 16.70 2.40 -11.89
N TRP A 94 15.76 3.23 -12.34
CA TRP A 94 14.44 3.31 -11.77
C TRP A 94 13.58 2.13 -12.21
N ILE A 95 13.05 1.38 -11.26
CA ILE A 95 12.17 0.24 -11.45
C ILE A 95 10.76 0.65 -11.04
N ASN A 96 9.80 0.54 -11.94
CA ASN A 96 8.39 0.78 -11.62
C ASN A 96 7.86 -0.40 -10.79
N LEU A 97 7.26 -0.10 -9.65
CA LEU A 97 6.78 -1.10 -8.70
C LEU A 97 5.75 -2.06 -9.30
N THR A 98 4.88 -1.57 -10.18
CA THR A 98 3.85 -2.40 -10.82
C THR A 98 4.39 -3.30 -11.94
N GLN A 99 5.59 -3.04 -12.44
CA GLN A 99 6.28 -3.95 -13.35
C GLN A 99 6.84 -5.16 -12.60
N GLU A 100 7.37 -4.95 -11.40
CA GLU A 100 7.86 -6.03 -10.54
C GLU A 100 6.71 -6.79 -9.86
N VAL A 101 5.66 -6.07 -9.44
CA VAL A 101 4.54 -6.59 -8.66
C VAL A 101 3.20 -6.26 -9.36
N PRO A 102 2.91 -6.88 -10.53
CA PRO A 102 1.75 -6.50 -11.35
C PRO A 102 0.39 -6.77 -10.68
N HIS A 103 0.32 -7.66 -9.72
CA HIS A 103 -0.90 -7.97 -8.97
C HIS A 103 -1.36 -6.86 -8.02
N LEU A 104 -0.59 -5.78 -7.87
CA LEU A 104 -1.04 -4.57 -7.17
C LEU A 104 -2.06 -3.76 -7.98
N LEU A 105 -2.16 -4.01 -9.29
CA LEU A 105 -3.11 -3.31 -10.16
C LEU A 105 -4.47 -3.98 -10.15
N TYR A 106 -5.52 -3.19 -10.01
CA TYR A 106 -6.87 -3.66 -10.29
C TYR A 106 -7.07 -3.89 -11.79
N PRO A 107 -7.90 -4.88 -12.19
CA PRO A 107 -8.18 -5.16 -13.60
C PRO A 107 -8.64 -3.92 -14.36
N GLY A 108 -8.07 -3.72 -15.56
CA GLY A 108 -8.38 -2.56 -16.41
C GLY A 108 -7.70 -1.25 -15.99
N ARG A 109 -6.87 -1.26 -14.96
CA ARG A 109 -6.07 -0.09 -14.55
C ARG A 109 -4.63 -0.23 -15.04
N SER A 110 -4.07 0.87 -15.52
CA SER A 110 -2.67 0.98 -15.93
C SER A 110 -1.77 1.52 -14.81
N THR A 111 -2.36 2.14 -13.79
CA THR A 111 -1.67 2.72 -12.63
C THR A 111 -2.35 2.31 -11.33
N LEU A 112 -1.61 2.34 -10.23
CA LEU A 112 -2.20 2.42 -8.90
C LEU A 112 -3.01 3.71 -8.78
N GLY A 113 -3.87 3.82 -7.77
CA GLY A 113 -4.60 5.06 -7.61
C GLY A 113 -5.54 5.08 -6.41
N PHE A 114 -6.18 6.23 -6.25
CA PHE A 114 -7.10 6.50 -5.14
C PHE A 114 -8.11 7.57 -5.54
N VAL A 115 -9.11 7.77 -4.70
CA VAL A 115 -10.04 8.89 -4.77
C VAL A 115 -9.97 9.66 -3.45
N ILE A 116 -9.88 10.99 -3.54
CA ILE A 116 -10.04 11.88 -2.40
C ILE A 116 -11.51 12.30 -2.37
N HIS A 117 -12.25 11.82 -1.38
CA HIS A 117 -13.68 12.15 -1.29
C HIS A 117 -13.88 13.51 -0.64
N SER A 118 -14.69 14.37 -1.28
CA SER A 118 -15.12 15.65 -0.69
C SER A 118 -16.03 15.45 0.52
N GLN A 119 -16.74 14.30 0.56
CA GLN A 119 -17.59 13.89 1.66
C GLN A 119 -17.41 12.41 1.97
N VAL A 120 -17.23 12.07 3.24
CA VAL A 120 -17.18 10.67 3.69
C VAL A 120 -18.59 10.09 3.66
N ARG A 121 -18.91 9.27 2.66
CA ARG A 121 -20.22 8.62 2.52
C ARG A 121 -20.23 7.21 3.10
N SER A 122 -19.12 6.51 3.00
CA SER A 122 -18.95 5.15 3.51
C SER A 122 -17.54 4.94 4.05
N ILE A 123 -17.44 4.05 5.02
CA ILE A 123 -16.17 3.59 5.58
C ILE A 123 -16.18 2.07 5.69
N LEU A 124 -15.03 1.45 5.55
CA LEU A 124 -14.82 0.06 5.96
C LEU A 124 -14.23 0.05 7.37
N HIS A 125 -14.81 -0.77 8.24
CA HIS A 125 -14.29 -0.98 9.58
C HIS A 125 -14.00 -2.46 9.80
N GLY A 126 -12.83 -2.77 10.34
CA GLY A 126 -12.42 -4.12 10.71
C GLY A 126 -11.68 -4.17 12.03
N SER A 127 -11.76 -5.30 12.72
CA SER A 127 -11.04 -5.60 13.95
C SER A 127 -10.79 -7.11 14.04
N CYS A 128 -9.92 -7.54 14.96
CA CYS A 128 -9.69 -8.97 15.27
C CYS A 128 -9.36 -9.79 14.02
N ARG A 129 -8.42 -9.29 13.20
CA ARG A 129 -8.02 -9.95 11.97
C ARG A 129 -7.15 -11.18 12.26
N LYS A 130 -7.68 -12.37 11.96
CA LYS A 130 -6.95 -13.65 12.07
C LYS A 130 -6.93 -14.35 10.70
N PRO A 131 -6.05 -13.97 9.77
CA PRO A 131 -6.12 -14.37 8.36
C PRO A 131 -5.91 -15.86 8.13
N HIS A 132 -5.17 -16.55 9.01
CA HIS A 132 -4.81 -17.95 8.88
C HIS A 132 -5.70 -18.88 9.72
N TYR A 133 -6.80 -18.37 10.27
CA TYR A 133 -7.72 -19.21 11.04
C TYR A 133 -8.39 -20.24 10.14
N ALA A 134 -8.11 -21.51 10.37
CA ALA A 134 -8.73 -22.60 9.62
C ALA A 134 -10.25 -22.54 9.78
N ARG A 135 -10.96 -22.49 8.67
CA ARG A 135 -12.43 -22.54 8.68
C ARG A 135 -12.88 -23.88 9.28
N LYS A 136 -13.67 -23.83 10.33
CA LYS A 136 -14.58 -24.95 10.61
C LYS A 136 -15.65 -24.94 9.53
N GLU A 137 -16.03 -26.13 9.01
CA GLU A 137 -17.13 -26.27 8.06
C GLU A 137 -18.34 -25.46 8.53
N GLY A 138 -18.90 -24.62 7.65
CA GLY A 138 -20.06 -23.79 7.95
C GLY A 138 -19.75 -22.38 8.51
N SER A 139 -18.48 -22.02 8.80
CA SER A 139 -18.17 -20.65 9.20
C SER A 139 -17.97 -19.74 7.97
N SER A 140 -18.66 -18.61 7.93
CA SER A 140 -18.48 -17.59 6.88
C SER A 140 -17.21 -16.71 7.11
N ALA A 141 -16.47 -16.96 8.18
CA ALA A 141 -15.30 -16.16 8.55
C ALA A 141 -14.11 -16.48 7.64
N GLY A 142 -13.69 -15.51 6.87
CA GLY A 142 -12.43 -15.46 6.13
C GLY A 142 -11.67 -14.22 6.51
N ASP A 143 -10.51 -13.98 5.88
CA ASP A 143 -9.78 -12.72 6.05
C ASP A 143 -10.66 -11.54 5.61
N GLY A 144 -10.96 -10.63 6.54
CA GLY A 144 -11.77 -9.44 6.27
C GLY A 144 -11.16 -8.51 5.23
N LEU A 145 -9.83 -8.45 5.12
CA LEU A 145 -9.15 -7.64 4.10
C LEU A 145 -9.32 -8.23 2.71
N VAL A 146 -9.34 -9.57 2.57
CA VAL A 146 -9.64 -10.21 1.27
C VAL A 146 -11.06 -9.88 0.82
N ARG A 147 -12.02 -9.83 1.74
CA ARG A 147 -13.41 -9.43 1.43
C ARG A 147 -13.51 -7.95 1.07
N ALA A 148 -12.76 -7.09 1.78
CA ALA A 148 -12.68 -5.68 1.45
C ALA A 148 -12.10 -5.48 0.05
N ASP A 149 -11.04 -6.21 -0.31
CA ASP A 149 -10.43 -6.16 -1.64
C ASP A 149 -11.41 -6.64 -2.72
N GLN A 150 -12.13 -7.74 -2.48
CA GLN A 150 -13.19 -8.20 -3.40
C GLN A 150 -14.28 -7.16 -3.61
N HIS A 151 -14.71 -6.47 -2.54
CA HIS A 151 -15.69 -5.39 -2.65
C HIS A 151 -15.16 -4.21 -3.47
N LEU A 152 -13.89 -3.80 -3.27
CA LEU A 152 -13.27 -2.76 -4.08
C LEU A 152 -13.12 -3.18 -5.54
N LEU A 153 -12.86 -4.48 -5.80
CA LEU A 153 -12.79 -5.04 -7.13
C LEU A 153 -14.15 -4.98 -7.86
N GLU A 154 -15.25 -5.28 -7.17
CA GLU A 154 -16.62 -5.13 -7.70
C GLU A 154 -16.92 -3.68 -8.10
N LEU A 155 -16.38 -2.71 -7.35
CA LEU A 155 -16.52 -1.27 -7.60
C LEU A 155 -15.39 -0.69 -8.49
N ALA A 156 -14.54 -1.51 -9.11
CA ALA A 156 -13.37 -1.04 -9.86
C ALA A 156 -13.72 -0.14 -11.05
N ALA A 157 -14.91 -0.28 -11.62
CA ALA A 157 -15.42 0.60 -12.69
C ALA A 157 -15.89 1.97 -12.17
N THR A 158 -16.31 2.06 -10.91
CA THR A 158 -16.83 3.27 -10.26
C THR A 158 -16.04 3.61 -8.99
N PRO A 159 -14.74 3.92 -9.08
CA PRO A 159 -13.89 4.12 -7.89
C PRO A 159 -14.32 5.30 -7.01
N THR A 160 -15.15 6.19 -7.51
CA THR A 160 -15.77 7.27 -6.73
C THR A 160 -16.81 6.76 -5.71
N GLU A 161 -17.23 5.50 -5.83
CA GLU A 161 -18.10 4.81 -4.87
C GLU A 161 -17.30 4.03 -3.82
N TRP A 162 -15.97 3.99 -3.93
CA TRP A 162 -15.12 3.33 -2.94
C TRP A 162 -15.30 3.96 -1.56
N PRO A 163 -15.20 3.16 -0.50
CA PRO A 163 -15.16 3.69 0.85
C PRO A 163 -14.02 4.70 1.01
N ALA A 164 -14.33 5.83 1.65
CA ALA A 164 -13.37 6.92 1.85
C ALA A 164 -12.28 6.58 2.87
N LEU A 165 -12.52 5.59 3.73
CA LEU A 165 -11.64 5.23 4.82
C LEU A 165 -11.74 3.73 5.12
N LEU A 166 -10.58 3.11 5.36
CA LEU A 166 -10.46 1.82 6.03
C LEU A 166 -9.99 2.05 7.47
N MET A 167 -10.83 1.73 8.43
CA MET A 167 -10.53 1.83 9.86
C MET A 167 -10.24 0.44 10.43
N MET A 168 -9.02 0.24 10.91
CA MET A 168 -8.58 -1.00 11.56
C MET A 168 -8.58 -0.79 13.07
N GLY A 169 -9.60 -1.34 13.74
CA GLY A 169 -9.93 -1.00 15.14
C GLY A 169 -9.08 -1.69 16.20
N GLY A 170 -8.28 -2.70 15.86
CA GLY A 170 -7.41 -3.43 16.78
C GLY A 170 -7.29 -4.90 16.44
N ASP A 171 -6.42 -5.61 17.15
CA ASP A 171 -6.16 -7.05 17.00
C ASP A 171 -5.91 -7.47 15.54
N GLN A 172 -5.04 -6.73 14.86
CA GLN A 172 -4.70 -7.02 13.46
C GLN A 172 -3.70 -8.17 13.36
N ILE A 173 -2.95 -8.41 14.43
CA ILE A 173 -1.95 -9.47 14.56
C ILE A 173 -2.12 -10.13 15.92
N TYR A 174 -2.15 -11.46 15.94
CA TYR A 174 -2.13 -12.28 17.14
C TYR A 174 -0.76 -12.96 17.24
N THR A 175 0.15 -12.35 17.97
CA THR A 175 1.54 -12.80 18.08
C THR A 175 1.73 -14.01 19.02
N ASP A 176 0.74 -14.30 19.83
CA ASP A 176 0.64 -15.47 20.70
C ASP A 176 0.26 -16.75 19.96
N ASP A 177 -0.12 -16.66 18.68
CA ASP A 177 -0.58 -17.79 17.86
C ASP A 177 0.26 -17.93 16.57
N VAL A 178 1.57 -17.73 16.68
CA VAL A 178 2.51 -17.85 15.56
C VAL A 178 3.14 -19.24 15.55
N ALA A 179 2.95 -19.98 14.46
CA ALA A 179 3.53 -21.31 14.28
C ALA A 179 5.08 -21.24 14.29
N GLY A 180 5.73 -22.23 14.91
CA GLY A 180 7.19 -22.30 15.02
C GLY A 180 7.94 -22.10 13.69
N PRO A 181 7.54 -22.75 12.57
CA PRO A 181 8.16 -22.52 11.25
C PRO A 181 8.07 -21.07 10.77
N MET A 182 6.98 -20.37 11.10
CA MET A 182 6.81 -18.95 10.76
C MET A 182 7.78 -18.07 11.56
N LEU A 183 7.98 -18.35 12.85
CA LEU A 183 8.98 -17.65 13.67
C LEU A 183 10.39 -17.80 13.09
N VAL A 184 10.76 -19.01 12.66
CA VAL A 184 12.05 -19.23 11.98
C VAL A 184 12.17 -18.41 10.68
N ALA A 185 11.09 -18.33 9.89
CA ALA A 185 11.09 -17.53 8.68
C ALA A 185 11.23 -16.02 8.98
N ILE A 186 10.55 -15.54 10.02
CA ILE A 186 10.65 -14.13 10.47
C ILE A 186 12.09 -13.83 10.91
N HIS A 187 12.72 -14.69 11.74
CA HIS A 187 14.11 -14.51 12.16
C HIS A 187 15.07 -14.44 10.98
N ARG A 188 14.90 -15.28 9.96
CA ARG A 188 15.73 -15.23 8.74
C ARG A 188 15.60 -13.97 7.91
N VAL A 189 14.49 -13.26 8.04
CA VAL A 189 14.29 -11.94 7.39
C VAL A 189 14.91 -10.84 8.24
N LEU A 190 14.95 -11.03 9.56
CA LEU A 190 15.48 -10.02 10.50
C LEU A 190 17.01 -10.11 10.62
N ASP A 191 17.59 -11.30 10.53
CA ASP A 191 19.04 -11.56 10.59
C ASP A 191 19.70 -11.29 9.23
#